data_99b2ca1ec43c773420492c26d60994c4
#
_entry.id   99b2ca1ec43c773420492c26d60994c4
#
_cell.length_a   1.000
_cell.length_b   1.000
_cell.length_c   1.000
_cell.angle_alpha   90.00
_cell.angle_beta   90.00
_cell.angle_gamma   90.00
#
_symmetry.space_group_name_H-M   'P 1'
#
loop_
_entity.id
_entity.type
_entity.pdbx_description
1 polymer ?
#
loop_
_entity_poly.entity_id
_entity_poly.type
_entity_poly.pdbx_seq_one_letter_code
_entity_poly.pdbx_strand_id
1 'polypeptide(L)'
;PSWLRSVTVPSTGSRGGGDSISFPVVEDVAGLTYLANLASLELHVHQWRFGANNQPKNPDRMVIDLDPGAPAGLHECAQVALLVRDRLAELDLPTAPVTRPV
;
A
#
# COMPACT_ATOMS: atom_id res chain seq x y z
N PRO A 1 -12.37 17.95 4.32
CA PRO A 1 -12.55 19.33 3.85
C PRO A 1 -12.78 19.36 2.34
N SER A 2 -13.49 20.37 1.84
CA SER A 2 -13.89 20.48 0.44
C SER A 2 -12.72 20.66 -0.54
N TRP A 3 -11.58 21.11 -0.05
CA TRP A 3 -10.37 21.29 -0.87
C TRP A 3 -9.56 19.99 -1.05
N LEU A 4 -9.75 18.98 -0.19
CA LEU A 4 -9.06 17.70 -0.32
C LEU A 4 -9.86 16.80 -1.27
N ARG A 5 -9.26 16.51 -2.43
CA ARG A 5 -9.86 15.60 -3.40
C ARG A 5 -10.09 14.23 -2.77
N SER A 6 -11.23 13.64 -3.05
CA SER A 6 -11.53 12.25 -2.70
C SER A 6 -12.09 11.51 -3.90
N VAL A 7 -11.85 10.21 -3.93
CA VAL A 7 -12.38 9.31 -4.97
C VAL A 7 -13.08 8.15 -4.29
N THR A 8 -14.32 7.91 -4.72
CA THR A 8 -15.14 6.83 -4.21
C THR A 8 -15.06 5.63 -5.14
N VAL A 9 -14.76 4.46 -4.60
CA VAL A 9 -14.71 3.20 -5.34
C VAL A 9 -15.60 2.17 -4.69
N PRO A 10 -16.16 1.22 -5.47
CA PRO A 10 -16.90 0.09 -4.90
C PRO A 10 -16.01 -0.72 -3.96
N SER A 11 -16.53 -1.10 -2.80
CA SER A 11 -15.84 -2.01 -1.89
C SER A 11 -15.94 -3.42 -2.42
N THR A 12 -14.78 -4.07 -2.60
CA THR A 12 -14.69 -5.49 -2.99
C THR A 12 -14.52 -6.41 -1.77
N GLY A 13 -14.67 -5.88 -0.57
CA GLY A 13 -14.47 -6.63 0.67
C GLY A 13 -15.49 -7.74 0.89
N SER A 14 -15.10 -8.76 1.63
CA SER A 14 -15.83 -10.01 1.91
C SER A 14 -17.11 -9.84 2.74
N ARG A 15 -17.52 -8.64 3.08
CA ARG A 15 -18.76 -8.33 3.81
C ARG A 15 -19.81 -7.76 2.85
N GLY A 16 -20.35 -8.62 2.01
CA GLY A 16 -21.61 -8.45 1.30
C GLY A 16 -21.84 -7.11 0.61
N GLY A 17 -21.76 -7.13 -0.70
CA GLY A 17 -22.03 -6.18 -1.74
C GLY A 17 -22.79 -4.87 -1.46
N GLY A 18 -22.31 -3.82 -2.09
CA GLY A 18 -23.00 -2.56 -2.23
C GLY A 18 -22.36 -1.36 -1.55
N ASP A 19 -21.38 -1.57 -0.66
CA ASP A 19 -20.71 -0.47 0.00
C ASP A 19 -19.66 0.16 -0.92
N SER A 20 -19.50 1.46 -0.80
CA SER A 20 -18.42 2.21 -1.45
C SER A 20 -17.53 2.83 -0.40
N ILE A 21 -16.25 2.94 -0.73
CA ILE A 21 -15.25 3.57 0.14
C ILE A 21 -14.71 4.82 -0.55
N SER A 22 -14.69 5.92 0.18
CA SER A 22 -14.12 7.16 -0.30
C SER A 22 -12.70 7.34 0.25
N PHE A 23 -11.73 7.46 -0.65
CA PHE A 23 -10.32 7.63 -0.32
C PHE A 23 -9.89 9.07 -0.57
N PRO A 24 -9.17 9.70 0.38
CA PRO A 24 -8.52 10.96 0.11
C PRO A 24 -7.38 10.76 -0.90
N VAL A 25 -7.25 11.67 -1.85
CA VAL A 25 -6.15 11.68 -2.80
C VAL A 25 -5.21 12.79 -2.40
N VAL A 26 -4.03 12.40 -1.91
CA VAL A 26 -3.01 13.34 -1.44
C VAL A 26 -2.05 13.62 -2.60
N GLU A 27 -2.06 14.85 -3.10
CA GLU A 27 -1.28 15.29 -4.24
C GLU A 27 -0.25 16.36 -3.88
N ASP A 28 -0.34 16.91 -2.66
CA ASP A 28 0.50 18.00 -2.20
C ASP A 28 0.80 17.94 -0.69
N VAL A 29 1.65 18.86 -0.25
CA VAL A 29 2.05 19.00 1.16
C VAL A 29 0.85 19.37 2.05
N ALA A 30 -0.12 20.11 1.54
CA ALA A 30 -1.28 20.51 2.34
C ALA A 30 -2.14 19.29 2.70
N GLY A 31 -2.38 18.38 1.73
CA GLY A 31 -3.06 17.12 1.96
C GLY A 31 -2.32 16.23 2.96
N LEU A 32 -1.00 16.13 2.82
CA LEU A 32 -0.17 15.35 3.75
C LEU A 32 -0.20 15.95 5.17
N THR A 33 -0.10 17.27 5.29
CA THR A 33 -0.20 17.98 6.58
C THR A 33 -1.57 17.77 7.23
N TYR A 34 -2.62 17.77 6.45
CA TYR A 34 -3.98 17.49 6.95
C TYR A 34 -4.08 16.07 7.54
N LEU A 35 -3.55 15.04 6.87
CA LEU A 35 -3.53 13.69 7.40
C LEU A 35 -2.68 13.56 8.66
N ALA A 36 -1.51 14.23 8.70
CA ALA A 36 -0.68 14.27 9.89
C ALA A 36 -1.40 14.93 11.08
N ASN A 37 -2.17 16.00 10.83
CA ASN A 37 -2.98 16.66 11.86
C ASN A 37 -4.13 15.78 12.39
N LEU A 38 -4.57 14.79 11.62
CA LEU A 38 -5.50 13.74 12.06
C LEU A 38 -4.81 12.58 12.79
N ALA A 39 -3.53 12.74 13.15
CA ALA A 39 -2.70 11.70 13.75
C ALA A 39 -2.57 10.41 12.89
N SER A 40 -2.68 10.54 11.57
CA SER A 40 -2.43 9.44 10.64
C SER A 40 -0.93 9.21 10.53
N LEU A 41 -0.36 8.48 11.50
CA LEU A 41 1.08 8.23 11.58
C LEU A 41 1.55 7.16 10.59
N GLU A 42 0.64 6.32 10.13
CA GLU A 42 0.89 5.29 9.12
C GLU A 42 -0.11 5.45 7.98
N LEU A 43 0.39 5.52 6.76
CA LEU A 43 -0.42 5.69 5.56
C LEU A 43 -0.29 4.45 4.67
N HIS A 44 -1.37 3.70 4.57
CA HIS A 44 -1.47 2.59 3.63
C HIS A 44 -1.96 3.08 2.28
N VAL A 45 -1.19 2.80 1.24
CA VAL A 45 -1.55 3.15 -0.13
C VAL A 45 -1.86 1.89 -0.94
N HIS A 46 -2.78 2.02 -1.88
CA HIS A 46 -3.07 0.93 -2.81
C HIS A 46 -1.86 0.61 -3.69
N GLN A 47 -1.81 -0.63 -4.17
CA GLN A 47 -0.79 -1.08 -5.12
C GLN A 47 -1.14 -0.73 -6.57
N TRP A 48 -2.15 0.09 -6.76
CA TRP A 48 -2.64 0.61 -8.03
C TRP A 48 -2.89 2.12 -7.93
N ARG A 49 -3.05 2.76 -9.08
CA ARG A 49 -3.30 4.21 -9.18
C ARG A 49 -4.65 4.47 -9.82
N PHE A 50 -5.20 5.67 -9.57
CA PHE A 50 -6.36 6.14 -10.30
C PHE A 50 -5.98 6.55 -11.74
N GLY A 51 -6.81 6.18 -12.69
CA GLY A 51 -6.76 6.70 -14.05
C GLY A 51 -7.37 8.10 -14.15
N ALA A 52 -7.32 8.68 -15.34
CA ALA A 52 -7.90 10.01 -15.62
C ALA A 52 -9.41 10.09 -15.33
N ASN A 53 -10.11 8.99 -15.40
CA ASN A 53 -11.56 8.86 -15.12
C ASN A 53 -11.86 8.50 -13.66
N ASN A 54 -10.89 8.61 -12.74
CA ASN A 54 -10.99 8.20 -11.35
C ASN A 54 -11.30 6.70 -11.14
N GLN A 55 -11.08 5.87 -12.15
CA GLN A 55 -11.21 4.42 -12.01
C GLN A 55 -9.88 3.79 -11.59
N PRO A 56 -9.90 2.72 -10.76
CA PRO A 56 -8.70 1.97 -10.45
C PRO A 56 -8.06 1.41 -11.73
N LYS A 57 -6.74 1.56 -11.85
CA LYS A 57 -5.93 0.86 -12.85
C LYS A 57 -5.51 -0.51 -12.34
N ASN A 58 -4.93 -1.30 -13.21
CA ASN A 58 -4.23 -2.51 -12.78
C ASN A 58 -3.09 -2.15 -11.82
N PRO A 59 -2.76 -3.01 -10.85
CA PRO A 59 -1.62 -2.82 -9.97
C PRO A 59 -0.32 -2.59 -10.76
N ASP A 60 0.46 -1.62 -10.33
CA ASP A 60 1.77 -1.27 -10.89
C ASP A 60 2.93 -1.58 -9.93
N ARG A 61 2.59 -2.13 -8.78
CA ARG A 61 3.55 -2.59 -7.76
C ARG A 61 2.98 -3.76 -6.98
N MET A 62 3.86 -4.51 -6.34
CA MET A 62 3.52 -5.54 -5.36
C MET A 62 4.34 -5.29 -4.10
N VAL A 63 3.70 -5.33 -2.96
CA VAL A 63 4.34 -5.27 -1.64
C VAL A 63 4.19 -6.63 -0.99
N ILE A 64 5.30 -7.19 -0.54
CA ILE A 64 5.33 -8.43 0.24
C ILE A 64 5.75 -8.04 1.65
N ASP A 65 4.83 -8.15 2.59
CA ASP A 65 5.09 -7.91 4.00
C ASP A 65 5.56 -9.21 4.66
N LEU A 66 6.72 -9.14 5.33
CA LEU A 66 7.31 -10.27 6.03
C LEU A 66 7.22 -10.01 7.53
N ASP A 67 6.19 -10.57 8.15
CA ASP A 67 5.89 -10.40 9.55
C ASP A 67 6.23 -11.70 10.32
N PRO A 68 7.38 -11.72 11.04
CA PRO A 68 7.83 -12.95 11.68
C PRO A 68 7.01 -13.25 12.95
N GLY A 69 6.53 -14.49 13.04
CA GLY A 69 6.02 -15.05 14.30
C GLY A 69 7.14 -15.74 15.09
N ALA A 70 7.05 -15.73 16.43
CA ALA A 70 8.00 -16.45 17.26
C ALA A 70 8.12 -17.95 16.87
N PRO A 71 9.32 -18.55 16.81
CA PRO A 71 10.61 -18.01 17.24
C PRO A 71 11.40 -17.24 16.17
N ALA A 72 10.84 -17.04 14.97
CA ALA A 72 11.50 -16.32 13.88
C ALA A 72 11.66 -14.81 14.20
N GLY A 73 12.67 -14.20 13.61
CA GLY A 73 12.95 -12.79 13.78
C GLY A 73 13.43 -12.14 12.47
N LEU A 74 14.07 -11.00 12.58
CA LEU A 74 14.55 -10.24 11.44
C LEU A 74 15.53 -11.03 10.56
N HIS A 75 16.34 -11.92 11.17
CA HIS A 75 17.29 -12.75 10.43
C HIS A 75 16.57 -13.69 9.44
N GLU A 76 15.53 -14.37 9.91
CA GLU A 76 14.72 -15.27 9.09
C GLU A 76 13.94 -14.50 8.01
N CYS A 77 13.41 -13.32 8.36
CA CYS A 77 12.80 -12.43 7.37
C CYS A 77 13.78 -12.03 6.27
N ALA A 78 15.03 -11.70 6.62
CA ALA A 78 16.06 -11.37 5.64
C ALA A 78 16.38 -12.54 4.72
N GLN A 79 16.43 -13.76 5.24
CA GLN A 79 16.63 -14.97 4.43
C GLN A 79 15.47 -15.17 3.45
N VAL A 80 14.23 -15.04 3.90
CA VAL A 80 13.03 -15.14 3.04
C VAL A 80 13.03 -14.03 2.00
N ALA A 81 13.38 -12.80 2.38
CA ALA A 81 13.45 -11.67 1.45
C ALA A 81 14.46 -11.93 0.32
N LEU A 82 15.61 -12.54 0.62
CA LEU A 82 16.60 -12.91 -0.39
C LEU A 82 16.05 -13.96 -1.36
N LEU A 83 15.36 -14.99 -0.85
CA LEU A 83 14.72 -16.01 -1.70
C LEU A 83 13.65 -15.40 -2.59
N VAL A 84 12.82 -14.52 -2.05
CA VAL A 84 11.79 -13.80 -2.83
C VAL A 84 12.43 -12.95 -3.91
N ARG A 85 13.47 -12.18 -3.58
CA ARG A 85 14.23 -11.38 -4.55
C ARG A 85 14.72 -12.24 -5.72
N ASP A 86 15.36 -13.37 -5.41
CA ASP A 86 15.95 -14.23 -6.43
C ASP A 86 14.88 -14.82 -7.34
N ARG A 87 13.72 -15.19 -6.79
CA ARG A 87 12.58 -15.67 -7.58
C ARG A 87 11.96 -14.60 -8.46
N LEU A 88 11.83 -13.38 -7.95
CA LEU A 88 11.29 -12.26 -8.73
C LEU A 88 12.28 -11.82 -9.83
N ALA A 89 13.57 -11.92 -9.59
CA ALA A 89 14.60 -11.66 -10.61
C ALA A 89 14.50 -12.62 -11.81
N GLU A 90 14.12 -13.88 -11.59
CA GLU A 90 13.85 -14.85 -12.69
C GLU A 90 12.69 -14.40 -13.59
N LEU A 91 11.83 -13.53 -13.11
CA LEU A 91 10.67 -12.97 -13.82
C LEU A 91 10.91 -11.53 -14.31
N ASP A 92 12.16 -11.05 -14.31
CA ASP A 92 12.53 -9.66 -14.63
C ASP A 92 11.80 -8.61 -13.78
N LEU A 93 11.43 -8.95 -12.54
CA LEU A 93 10.78 -8.04 -11.60
C LEU A 93 11.81 -7.47 -10.62
N PRO A 94 12.18 -6.19 -10.73
CA PRO A 94 13.10 -5.56 -9.80
C PRO A 94 12.48 -5.43 -8.41
N THR A 95 13.29 -5.66 -7.38
CA THR A 95 12.86 -5.59 -5.99
C THR A 95 13.71 -4.59 -5.19
N ALA A 96 13.08 -3.97 -4.20
CA ALA A 96 13.76 -3.13 -3.23
C ALA A 96 13.30 -3.52 -1.81
N PRO A 97 14.21 -3.97 -0.94
CA PRO A 97 13.87 -4.22 0.45
C PRO A 97 13.67 -2.90 1.19
N VAL A 98 12.66 -2.88 2.06
CA VAL A 98 12.39 -1.76 2.95
C VAL A 98 12.24 -2.32 4.34
N THR A 99 12.93 -1.74 5.32
CA THR A 99 12.70 -2.04 6.74
C THR A 99 11.96 -0.87 7.37
N ARG A 100 10.99 -1.18 8.21
CA ARG A 100 10.35 -0.16 9.06
C ARG A 100 10.74 -0.41 10.51
N PRO A 101 10.92 0.66 11.32
CA PRO A 101 11.06 0.49 12.75
C PRO A 101 9.79 -0.18 13.31
N VAL A 102 9.98 -1.08 14.24
CA VAL A 102 8.92 -1.69 15.06
C VAL A 102 8.52 -0.69 16.13
#